data_7def02dba90862afc387a1dfc8b77381
#
_entry.id   7def02dba90862afc387a1dfc8b77381
#
_cell.length_a   1.000
_cell.length_b   1.000
_cell.length_c   1.000
_cell.angle_alpha   90.00
_cell.angle_beta   90.00
_cell.angle_gamma   90.00
#
_symmetry.space_group_name_H-M   'P 1'
#
loop_
_entity.id
_entity.type
_entity.pdbx_description
1 polymer ?
#
loop_
_entity_poly.entity_id
_entity_poly.type
_entity_poly.pdbx_seq_one_letter_code
_entity_poly.pdbx_strand_id
1 'polypeptide(L)'
;MKIGFVGWRGMVGSVLMARMRQENDFQYIDESIFFSTSEAGGEAPDVGQKEKKLYDANDLPSLAAMDVIVTCQGGGYTKAVHQRLRDSGWQGFWID
;
A
#
# COMPACT_ATOMS: atom_id res chain seq x y z
N MET A 1 -7.22 7.89 -8.88
CA MET A 1 -6.76 6.53 -8.60
C MET A 1 -6.29 6.45 -7.15
N LYS A 2 -6.72 5.42 -6.46
CA LYS A 2 -6.42 5.20 -5.06
C LYS A 2 -5.43 4.05 -4.94
N ILE A 3 -4.25 4.31 -4.39
CA ILE A 3 -3.15 3.34 -4.32
C ILE A 3 -2.79 3.04 -2.88
N GLY A 4 -2.75 1.74 -2.54
CA GLY A 4 -2.28 1.27 -1.27
C GLY A 4 -0.84 0.80 -1.34
N PHE A 5 -0.03 1.17 -0.36
CA PHE A 5 1.37 0.79 -0.26
C PHE A 5 1.59 -0.09 0.96
N VAL A 6 2.15 -1.27 0.76
CA VAL A 6 2.44 -2.24 1.83
C VAL A 6 3.93 -2.57 1.80
N GLY A 7 4.57 -2.62 2.97
CA GLY A 7 5.99 -2.95 3.06
C GLY A 7 6.94 -1.84 2.64
N TRP A 8 6.50 -0.61 2.69
CA TRP A 8 7.24 0.57 2.22
C TRP A 8 8.46 0.91 3.11
N ARG A 9 8.57 0.32 4.29
CA ARG A 9 9.72 0.53 5.20
C ARG A 9 10.89 -0.42 4.96
N GLY A 10 10.65 -1.55 4.29
CA GLY A 10 11.69 -2.51 4.01
C GLY A 10 12.73 -1.97 3.04
N MET A 11 13.77 -2.77 2.76
CA MET A 11 14.85 -2.36 1.88
C MET A 11 14.33 -1.98 0.49
N VAL A 12 13.54 -2.84 -0.12
CA VAL A 12 12.96 -2.58 -1.45
C VAL A 12 11.95 -1.44 -1.39
N GLY A 13 11.08 -1.46 -0.36
CA GLY A 13 10.06 -0.44 -0.19
C GLY A 13 10.62 0.96 0.01
N SER A 14 11.69 1.09 0.80
CA SER A 14 12.31 2.40 1.04
C SER A 14 12.99 2.94 -0.21
N VAL A 15 13.55 2.09 -1.06
CA VAL A 15 14.11 2.49 -2.35
C VAL A 15 13.01 2.99 -3.28
N LEU A 16 11.89 2.27 -3.33
CA LEU A 16 10.71 2.70 -4.12
C LEU A 16 10.20 4.05 -3.67
N MET A 17 10.05 4.25 -2.34
CA MET A 17 9.58 5.52 -1.79
C MET A 17 10.50 6.68 -2.13
N ALA A 18 11.81 6.48 -1.99
CA ALA A 18 12.81 7.51 -2.32
C ALA A 18 12.73 7.87 -3.80
N ARG A 19 12.59 6.87 -4.67
CA ARG A 19 12.50 7.10 -6.12
C ARG A 19 11.23 7.86 -6.49
N MET A 20 10.09 7.48 -5.91
CA MET A 20 8.82 8.15 -6.17
C MET A 20 8.84 9.61 -5.70
N ARG A 21 9.48 9.88 -4.57
CA ARG A 21 9.66 11.28 -4.11
C ARG A 21 10.55 12.06 -5.06
N GLN A 22 11.65 11.48 -5.50
CA GLN A 22 12.60 12.12 -6.43
C GLN A 22 11.93 12.48 -7.75
N GLU A 23 11.06 11.60 -8.26
CA GLU A 23 10.35 11.80 -9.53
C GLU A 23 9.03 12.54 -9.35
N ASN A 24 8.65 12.93 -8.14
CA ASN A 24 7.38 13.57 -7.83
C ASN A 24 6.16 12.75 -8.25
N ASP A 25 6.26 11.43 -8.20
CA ASP A 25 5.19 10.53 -8.67
C ASP A 25 3.93 10.63 -7.83
N PHE A 26 4.05 11.00 -6.55
CA PHE A 26 2.89 11.12 -5.67
C PHE A 26 1.91 12.21 -6.11
N GLN A 27 2.34 13.18 -6.89
CA GLN A 27 1.45 14.22 -7.40
C GLN A 27 0.41 13.68 -8.39
N TYR A 28 0.67 12.51 -8.98
CA TYR A 28 -0.23 11.88 -9.95
C TYR A 28 -1.20 10.90 -9.31
N ILE A 29 -1.11 10.71 -7.99
CA ILE A 29 -1.95 9.78 -7.24
C ILE A 29 -2.99 10.58 -6.46
N ASP A 30 -4.28 10.29 -6.66
CA ASP A 30 -5.36 11.00 -5.97
C ASP A 30 -5.36 10.72 -4.48
N GLU A 31 -5.23 9.45 -4.09
CA GLU A 31 -5.12 9.04 -2.69
C GLU A 31 -4.04 7.99 -2.53
N SER A 32 -3.12 8.23 -1.61
CA SER A 32 -2.08 7.28 -1.21
C SER A 32 -2.37 6.83 0.20
N ILE A 33 -2.60 5.53 0.39
CA ILE A 33 -2.87 4.92 1.69
C ILE A 33 -1.72 3.98 2.02
N PHE A 34 -1.17 4.13 3.21
CA PHE A 34 -0.05 3.29 3.67
C PHE A 34 -0.54 2.27 4.66
N PHE A 35 -0.13 1.03 4.45
CA PHE A 35 -0.54 -0.12 5.26
C PHE A 35 0.65 -0.69 6.00
N SER A 36 0.40 -1.19 7.20
CA SER A 36 1.42 -1.83 8.02
C SER A 36 0.91 -3.16 8.57
N THR A 37 1.79 -4.14 8.65
CA THR A 37 1.47 -5.43 9.27
C THR A 37 1.62 -5.39 10.80
N SER A 38 2.29 -4.39 11.35
CA SER A 38 2.63 -4.34 12.78
C SER A 38 2.29 -3.03 13.48
N GLU A 39 2.05 -1.94 12.74
CA GLU A 39 1.90 -0.61 13.33
C GLU A 39 0.65 0.13 12.86
N ALA A 40 -0.43 -0.60 12.63
CA ALA A 40 -1.71 0.00 12.26
C ALA A 40 -2.11 1.08 13.28
N GLY A 41 -2.56 2.23 12.78
CA GLY A 41 -2.90 3.38 13.62
C GLY A 41 -1.72 4.33 13.88
N GLY A 42 -0.49 3.93 13.54
CA GLY A 42 0.69 4.79 13.66
C GLY A 42 0.77 5.83 12.53
N GLU A 43 1.85 6.58 12.51
CA GLU A 43 2.05 7.62 11.50
C GLU A 43 2.51 7.05 10.17
N ALA A 44 1.84 7.47 9.10
CA ALA A 44 2.26 7.19 7.73
C ALA A 44 3.34 8.19 7.30
N PRO A 45 4.15 7.83 6.29
CA PRO A 45 5.10 8.79 5.73
C PRO A 45 4.36 9.96 5.11
N ASP A 46 4.96 11.13 5.14
CA ASP A 46 4.36 12.33 4.58
C ASP A 46 4.79 12.49 3.11
N VAL A 47 3.84 12.27 2.21
CA VAL A 47 4.02 12.48 0.78
C VAL A 47 2.97 13.43 0.22
N GLY A 48 2.33 14.21 1.10
CA GLY A 48 1.29 15.17 0.73
C GLY A 48 -0.11 14.59 0.69
N GLN A 49 -0.30 13.33 1.10
CA GLN A 49 -1.61 12.68 1.11
C GLN A 49 -2.48 13.17 2.28
N LYS A 50 -3.79 12.97 2.16
CA LYS A 50 -4.74 13.35 3.21
C LYS A 50 -4.67 12.43 4.42
N GLU A 51 -4.61 11.14 4.20
CA GLU A 51 -4.60 10.16 5.29
C GLU A 51 -3.19 10.03 5.87
N LYS A 52 -3.03 10.43 7.11
CA LYS A 52 -1.73 10.46 7.79
C LYS A 52 -1.50 9.27 8.71
N LYS A 53 -2.47 8.35 8.81
CA LYS A 53 -2.35 7.17 9.67
C LYS A 53 -2.11 5.92 8.85
N LEU A 54 -1.43 4.96 9.45
CA LEU A 54 -1.22 3.65 8.85
C LEU A 54 -2.48 2.80 9.01
N TYR A 55 -2.88 2.15 7.93
CA TYR A 55 -3.96 1.17 7.94
C TYR A 55 -3.39 -0.22 8.20
N ASP A 56 -4.26 -1.13 8.62
CA ASP A 56 -3.88 -2.53 8.85
C ASP A 56 -3.76 -3.27 7.53
N ALA A 57 -2.59 -3.82 7.26
CA ALA A 57 -2.31 -4.54 6.02
C ALA A 57 -3.09 -5.87 5.91
N ASN A 58 -3.78 -6.28 6.96
CA ASN A 58 -4.64 -7.48 6.96
C ASN A 58 -6.12 -7.13 6.91
N ASP A 59 -6.47 -5.85 6.86
CA ASP A 59 -7.86 -5.42 6.78
C ASP A 59 -8.36 -5.47 5.35
N LEU A 60 -9.04 -6.55 4.98
CA LEU A 60 -9.51 -6.76 3.61
C LEU A 60 -10.42 -5.65 3.08
N PRO A 61 -11.40 -5.12 3.84
CA PRO A 61 -12.22 -4.02 3.33
C PRO A 61 -11.42 -2.79 2.93
N SER A 62 -10.41 -2.42 3.72
CA SER A 62 -9.56 -1.27 3.40
C SER A 62 -8.72 -1.52 2.15
N LEU A 63 -8.18 -2.73 2.01
CA LEU A 63 -7.41 -3.13 0.83
C LEU A 63 -8.29 -3.17 -0.41
N ALA A 64 -9.49 -3.70 -0.28
CA ALA A 64 -10.43 -3.82 -1.39
C ALA A 64 -10.92 -2.46 -1.90
N ALA A 65 -10.78 -1.40 -1.11
CA ALA A 65 -11.12 -0.04 -1.53
C ALA A 65 -10.05 0.57 -2.44
N MET A 66 -8.89 -0.06 -2.58
CA MET A 66 -7.81 0.45 -3.43
C MET A 66 -8.01 0.06 -4.88
N ASP A 67 -7.59 0.93 -5.79
CA ASP A 67 -7.54 0.60 -7.23
C ASP A 67 -6.29 -0.19 -7.56
N VAL A 68 -5.19 0.13 -6.87
CA VAL A 68 -3.89 -0.54 -7.04
C VAL A 68 -3.30 -0.79 -5.66
N ILE A 69 -2.72 -1.95 -5.47
CA ILE A 69 -1.94 -2.25 -4.26
C ILE A 69 -0.51 -2.55 -4.70
N VAL A 70 0.44 -1.79 -4.16
CA VAL A 70 1.86 -2.02 -4.38
C VAL A 70 2.44 -2.59 -3.10
N THR A 71 2.97 -3.80 -3.16
CA THR A 71 3.54 -4.43 -1.98
C THR A 71 5.01 -4.78 -2.18
N CYS A 72 5.81 -4.44 -1.17
CA CYS A 72 7.20 -4.86 -1.07
C CYS A 72 7.39 -5.75 0.17
N GLN A 73 6.30 -6.31 0.67
CA GLN A 73 6.28 -7.09 1.90
C GLN A 73 6.84 -8.51 1.72
N GLY A 74 6.87 -9.01 0.49
CA GLY A 74 7.36 -10.34 0.20
C GLY A 74 6.28 -11.36 -0.11
N GLY A 75 6.71 -12.54 -0.56
CA GLY A 75 5.80 -13.57 -1.10
C GLY A 75 4.81 -14.14 -0.10
N GLY A 76 5.20 -14.21 1.18
CA GLY A 76 4.30 -14.73 2.23
C GLY A 76 3.04 -13.89 2.39
N TYR A 77 3.20 -12.57 2.42
CA TYR A 77 2.08 -11.66 2.49
C TYR A 77 1.21 -11.73 1.25
N THR A 78 1.82 -11.69 0.06
CA THR A 78 1.10 -11.77 -1.21
C THR A 78 0.28 -13.05 -1.28
N LYS A 79 0.89 -14.18 -0.94
CA LYS A 79 0.21 -15.48 -0.99
C LYS A 79 -0.99 -15.51 -0.05
N ALA A 80 -0.87 -14.92 1.14
CA ALA A 80 -1.94 -14.94 2.14
C ALA A 80 -3.08 -13.99 1.80
N VAL A 81 -2.78 -12.82 1.25
CA VAL A 81 -3.74 -11.72 1.13
C VAL A 81 -4.30 -11.57 -0.28
N HIS A 82 -3.47 -11.70 -1.31
CA HIS A 82 -3.89 -11.47 -2.69
C HIS A 82 -5.05 -12.40 -3.10
N GLN A 83 -4.92 -13.69 -2.79
CA GLN A 83 -5.98 -14.64 -3.15
C GLN A 83 -7.29 -14.32 -2.43
N ARG A 84 -7.21 -13.94 -1.17
CA ARG A 84 -8.41 -13.56 -0.40
C ARG A 84 -9.10 -12.34 -0.99
N LEU A 85 -8.34 -11.37 -1.48
CA LEU A 85 -8.89 -10.20 -2.17
C LEU A 85 -9.60 -10.61 -3.46
N ARG A 86 -8.97 -11.47 -4.27
CA ARG A 86 -9.60 -11.95 -5.50
C ARG A 86 -10.86 -12.73 -5.22
N ASP A 87 -10.84 -13.56 -4.19
CA ASP A 87 -12.02 -14.34 -3.78
C ASP A 87 -13.16 -13.45 -3.31
N SER A 88 -12.85 -12.27 -2.74
CA SER A 88 -13.87 -11.29 -2.32
C SER A 88 -14.46 -10.49 -3.47
N GLY A 89 -13.93 -10.63 -4.69
CA GLY A 89 -14.41 -9.92 -5.86
C GLY A 89 -13.58 -8.68 -6.24
N TRP A 90 -12.47 -8.41 -5.55
CA TRP A 90 -11.62 -7.27 -5.88
C TRP A 90 -10.98 -7.43 -7.25
N GLN A 91 -11.08 -6.39 -8.07
CA GLN A 91 -10.59 -6.42 -9.45
C GLN A 91 -9.48 -5.41 -9.72
N GLY A 92 -8.87 -4.88 -8.67
CA GLY A 92 -7.77 -3.92 -8.79
C GLY A 92 -6.47 -4.58 -9.25
N PHE A 93 -5.44 -3.76 -9.36
CA PHE A 93 -4.11 -4.22 -9.75
C PHE A 93 -3.26 -4.52 -8.52
N TRP A 94 -2.61 -5.66 -8.53
CA TRP A 94 -1.65 -6.07 -7.49
C TRP A 94 -0.25 -6.07 -8.09
N ILE A 95 0.63 -5.23 -7.54
CA ILE A 95 2.02 -5.12 -7.97
C ILE A 95 2.93 -5.54 -6.83
N ASP A 96 3.71 -6.58 -7.07
CA ASP A 96 4.58 -7.16 -6.05
C ASP A 96 6.04 -7.03 -6.43
#